data_0d759357fd2a26ae4d4a46f7d48b33c0
#
_entry.id   0d759357fd2a26ae4d4a46f7d48b33c0
#
_cell.length_a   1.000
_cell.length_b   1.000
_cell.length_c   1.000
_cell.angle_alpha   90.00
_cell.angle_beta   90.00
_cell.angle_gamma   90.00
#
_symmetry.space_group_name_H-M   'P 1'
#
loop_
_entity.id
_entity.type
_entity.pdbx_description
1 polymer ?
#
loop_
_entity_poly.entity_id
_entity_poly.type
_entity_poly.pdbx_seq_one_letter_code
_entity_poly.pdbx_strand_id
1 'polypeptide(L)'
;MENNNYHKAKEELMGRLKILGGIALSWFLLFRVLTLWTDGVTNLDLIRDSVTAATALYLPFRVGYRVTGTPTGGAVGAVLILLWMSTWIGDHEILGWLLIVGGYAVDFGPCIYGLLVSRSR
;
A
#
# COMPACT_ATOMS: atom_id res chain seq x y z
N MET A 1 -13.49 -27.89 -4.37
CA MET A 1 -12.07 -27.50 -4.30
C MET A 1 -11.79 -26.16 -4.95
N GLU A 2 -12.32 -25.91 -6.13
CA GLU A 2 -12.14 -24.62 -6.81
C GLU A 2 -12.74 -23.46 -6.01
N ASN A 3 -13.88 -23.65 -5.37
CA ASN A 3 -14.52 -22.64 -4.56
C ASN A 3 -13.66 -22.24 -3.35
N ASN A 4 -12.95 -23.18 -2.75
CA ASN A 4 -12.07 -22.89 -1.62
C ASN A 4 -10.87 -22.02 -2.04
N ASN A 5 -10.30 -22.29 -3.21
CA ASN A 5 -9.21 -21.49 -3.75
C ASN A 5 -9.66 -20.09 -4.08
N TYR A 6 -10.87 -19.96 -4.64
CA TYR A 6 -11.46 -18.65 -4.94
C TYR A 6 -11.68 -17.83 -3.67
N HIS A 7 -12.28 -18.43 -2.64
CA HIS A 7 -12.54 -17.75 -1.37
C HIS A 7 -11.23 -17.33 -0.69
N LYS A 8 -10.23 -18.20 -0.70
CA LYS A 8 -8.93 -17.90 -0.11
C LYS A 8 -8.25 -16.73 -0.81
N ALA A 9 -8.23 -16.74 -2.14
CA ALA A 9 -7.64 -15.65 -2.92
C ALA A 9 -8.40 -14.33 -2.69
N LYS A 10 -9.74 -14.40 -2.63
CA LYS A 10 -10.57 -13.24 -2.37
C LYS A 10 -10.31 -12.67 -0.97
N GLU A 11 -10.22 -13.52 0.05
CA GLU A 11 -9.92 -13.08 1.41
C GLU A 11 -8.56 -12.42 1.52
N GLU A 12 -7.54 -12.99 0.88
CA GLU A 12 -6.21 -12.40 0.84
C GLU A 12 -6.22 -11.03 0.18
N LEU A 13 -6.90 -10.91 -0.97
CA LEU A 13 -7.01 -9.65 -1.69
C LEU A 13 -7.74 -8.60 -0.85
N MET A 14 -8.86 -8.99 -0.22
CA MET A 14 -9.63 -8.08 0.63
C MET A 14 -8.82 -7.64 1.86
N GLY A 15 -8.04 -8.54 2.45
CA GLY A 15 -7.15 -8.20 3.54
C GLY A 15 -6.12 -7.15 3.15
N ARG A 16 -5.51 -7.32 1.99
CA ARG A 16 -4.55 -6.34 1.45
C ARG A 16 -5.20 -5.01 1.15
N LEU A 17 -6.39 -5.02 0.56
CA LEU A 17 -7.13 -3.79 0.27
C LEU A 17 -7.54 -3.05 1.55
N LYS A 18 -7.89 -3.77 2.61
CA LYS A 18 -8.18 -3.16 3.92
C LYS A 18 -6.97 -2.46 4.50
N ILE A 19 -5.79 -3.08 4.41
CA ILE A 19 -4.54 -2.46 4.88
C ILE A 19 -4.25 -1.19 4.08
N LEU A 20 -4.34 -1.27 2.76
CA LEU A 20 -4.12 -0.13 1.88
C LEU A 20 -5.11 1.00 2.17
N GLY A 21 -6.40 0.67 2.29
CA GLY A 21 -7.44 1.63 2.62
C GLY A 21 -7.25 2.26 3.99
N GLY A 22 -6.82 1.47 4.98
CA GLY A 22 -6.53 1.97 6.33
C GLY A 22 -5.39 2.98 6.33
N ILE A 23 -4.32 2.69 5.58
CA ILE A 23 -3.19 3.61 5.43
C ILE A 23 -3.65 4.90 4.74
N ALA A 24 -4.42 4.78 3.66
CA ALA A 24 -4.94 5.94 2.92
C ALA A 24 -5.84 6.81 3.81
N LEU A 25 -6.74 6.19 4.58
CA LEU A 25 -7.62 6.91 5.50
C LEU A 25 -6.83 7.63 6.59
N SER A 26 -5.84 6.96 7.18
CA SER A 26 -4.98 7.55 8.19
C SER A 26 -4.24 8.78 7.65
N TRP A 27 -3.68 8.70 6.44
CA TRP A 27 -3.01 9.83 5.81
C TRP A 27 -3.97 10.95 5.44
N PHE A 28 -5.17 10.61 4.99
CA PHE A 28 -6.20 11.61 4.70
C PHE A 28 -6.54 12.42 5.95
N LEU A 29 -6.78 11.75 7.08
CA LEU A 29 -7.08 12.41 8.35
C LEU A 29 -5.92 13.28 8.82
N LEU A 30 -4.69 12.78 8.70
CA LEU A 30 -3.50 13.54 9.06
C LEU A 30 -3.34 14.80 8.20
N PHE A 31 -3.47 14.68 6.89
CA PHE A 31 -3.38 15.82 5.99
C PHE A 31 -4.51 16.82 6.24
N ARG A 32 -5.72 16.32 6.55
CA ARG A 32 -6.85 17.19 6.86
C ARG A 32 -6.57 18.04 8.10
N VAL A 33 -6.00 17.42 9.14
CA VAL A 33 -5.61 18.15 10.36
C VAL A 33 -4.51 19.16 10.06
N LEU A 34 -3.48 18.77 9.32
CA LEU A 34 -2.36 19.63 8.98
C LEU A 34 -2.77 20.82 8.10
N THR A 35 -3.82 20.65 7.29
CA THR A 35 -4.26 21.68 6.34
C THR A 35 -5.49 22.45 6.81
N LEU A 36 -5.89 22.30 8.09
CA LEU A 36 -7.04 23.03 8.63
C LEU A 36 -6.88 24.55 8.51
N TRP A 37 -5.67 25.03 8.61
CA TRP A 37 -5.38 26.47 8.54
C TRP A 37 -4.89 26.91 7.16
N THR A 38 -4.86 26.01 6.18
CA THR A 38 -4.40 26.31 4.83
C THR A 38 -5.61 26.47 3.90
N ASP A 39 -5.77 27.68 3.35
CA ASP A 39 -6.84 27.95 2.40
C ASP A 39 -6.46 27.46 1.01
N GLY A 40 -7.45 27.02 0.24
CA GLY A 40 -7.25 26.61 -1.16
C GLY A 40 -6.96 25.11 -1.35
N VAL A 41 -6.90 24.33 -0.28
CA VAL A 41 -6.74 22.87 -0.37
C VAL A 41 -8.12 22.24 -0.43
N THR A 42 -8.40 21.49 -1.50
CA THR A 42 -9.68 20.80 -1.68
C THR A 42 -9.59 19.38 -1.12
N ASN A 43 -10.76 18.78 -0.81
CA ASN A 43 -10.82 17.39 -0.39
C ASN A 43 -10.28 16.44 -1.47
N LEU A 44 -10.47 16.80 -2.75
CA LEU A 44 -9.94 16.00 -3.85
C LEU A 44 -8.42 15.96 -3.85
N ASP A 45 -7.77 17.10 -3.57
CA ASP A 45 -6.30 17.15 -3.44
C ASP A 45 -5.82 16.27 -2.29
N LEU A 46 -6.52 16.31 -1.15
CA LEU A 46 -6.20 15.47 0.01
C LEU A 46 -6.35 13.99 -0.30
N ILE A 47 -7.41 13.61 -1.01
CA ILE A 47 -7.65 12.22 -1.41
C ILE A 47 -6.53 11.75 -2.34
N ARG A 48 -6.16 12.56 -3.33
CA ARG A 48 -5.08 12.24 -4.25
C ARG A 48 -3.76 12.03 -3.52
N ASP A 49 -3.40 12.95 -2.64
CA ASP A 49 -2.15 12.86 -1.89
C ASP A 49 -2.14 11.68 -0.93
N SER A 50 -3.29 11.39 -0.29
CA SER A 50 -3.43 10.26 0.61
C SER A 50 -3.30 8.92 -0.12
N VAL A 51 -3.91 8.80 -1.30
CA VAL A 51 -3.81 7.60 -2.12
C VAL A 51 -2.38 7.40 -2.60
N THR A 52 -1.71 8.48 -3.01
CA THR A 52 -0.31 8.42 -3.43
C THR A 52 0.59 7.97 -2.28
N ALA A 53 0.41 8.57 -1.09
CA ALA A 53 1.17 8.20 0.10
C ALA A 53 0.92 6.74 0.49
N ALA A 54 -0.34 6.30 0.47
CA ALA A 54 -0.70 4.92 0.78
C ALA A 54 -0.06 3.94 -0.22
N THR A 55 -0.05 4.29 -1.50
CA THR A 55 0.58 3.48 -2.53
C THR A 55 2.08 3.30 -2.28
N ALA A 56 2.75 4.37 -1.87
CA ALA A 56 4.18 4.33 -1.56
C ALA A 56 4.48 3.60 -0.25
N LEU A 57 3.61 3.76 0.76
CA LEU A 57 3.83 3.21 2.10
C LEU A 57 3.38 1.77 2.27
N TYR A 58 2.47 1.30 1.44
CA TYR A 58 1.89 -0.04 1.59
C TYR A 58 2.96 -1.15 1.56
N LEU A 59 3.85 -1.11 0.59
CA LEU A 59 4.87 -2.15 0.43
C LEU A 59 5.84 -2.21 1.62
N PRO A 60 6.43 -1.07 2.06
CA PRO A 60 7.27 -1.08 3.26
C PRO A 60 6.52 -1.55 4.50
N PHE A 61 5.28 -1.13 4.67
CA PHE A 61 4.44 -1.55 5.79
C PHE A 61 4.23 -3.07 5.76
N ARG A 62 3.93 -3.60 4.58
CA ARG A 62 3.69 -5.04 4.40
C ARG A 62 4.94 -5.86 4.73
N VAL A 63 6.11 -5.39 4.31
CA VAL A 63 7.39 -6.04 4.62
C VAL A 63 7.65 -6.03 6.12
N GLY A 64 7.50 -4.89 6.78
CA GLY A 64 7.69 -4.77 8.22
C GLY A 64 6.70 -5.62 9.01
N TYR A 65 5.44 -5.65 8.60
CA TYR A 65 4.43 -6.49 9.21
C TYR A 65 4.78 -7.98 9.09
N ARG A 66 5.29 -8.39 7.92
CA ARG A 66 5.67 -9.78 7.67
C ARG A 66 6.85 -10.23 8.54
N VAL A 67 7.84 -9.33 8.70
CA VAL A 67 9.04 -9.63 9.48
C VAL A 67 8.73 -9.69 10.97
N THR A 68 7.94 -8.75 11.49
CA THR A 68 7.69 -8.63 12.93
C THR A 68 6.39 -9.30 13.37
N GLY A 69 5.43 -9.50 12.47
CA GLY A 69 4.12 -10.04 12.78
C GLY A 69 3.20 -9.06 13.52
N THR A 70 3.58 -7.79 13.65
CA THR A 70 2.80 -6.78 14.38
C THR A 70 2.56 -5.54 13.51
N PRO A 71 1.42 -4.84 13.71
CA PRO A 71 1.17 -3.58 12.99
C PRO A 71 2.20 -2.48 13.33
N THR A 72 2.69 -2.45 14.58
CA THR A 72 3.72 -1.50 15.00
C THR A 72 5.02 -1.74 14.22
N GLY A 73 5.41 -3.00 14.05
CA GLY A 73 6.57 -3.36 13.23
C GLY A 73 6.38 -2.96 11.78
N GLY A 74 5.15 -3.07 11.26
CA GLY A 74 4.83 -2.59 9.92
C GLY A 74 5.05 -1.10 9.78
N ALA A 75 4.56 -0.31 10.75
CA ALA A 75 4.71 1.14 10.75
C ALA A 75 6.19 1.56 10.85
N VAL A 76 6.95 0.93 11.76
CA VAL A 76 8.38 1.21 11.92
C VAL A 76 9.14 0.85 10.64
N GLY A 77 8.85 -0.32 10.06
CA GLY A 77 9.46 -0.75 8.81
C GLY A 77 9.16 0.22 7.66
N ALA A 78 7.94 0.71 7.58
CA ALA A 78 7.55 1.69 6.57
C ALA A 78 8.38 2.97 6.69
N VAL A 79 8.51 3.50 7.92
CA VAL A 79 9.30 4.72 8.16
C VAL A 79 10.77 4.50 7.80
N LEU A 80 11.37 3.39 8.24
CA LEU A 80 12.77 3.10 7.98
C LEU A 80 13.06 2.95 6.49
N ILE A 81 12.22 2.22 5.77
CA ILE A 81 12.40 2.01 4.33
C ILE A 81 12.21 3.33 3.57
N LEU A 82 11.23 4.15 3.97
CA LEU A 82 11.02 5.46 3.34
C LEU A 82 12.23 6.37 3.54
N LEU A 83 12.79 6.42 4.75
CA LEU A 83 14.00 7.20 5.02
C LEU A 83 15.17 6.72 4.17
N TRP A 84 15.33 5.41 4.06
CA TRP A 84 16.37 4.83 3.23
C TRP A 84 16.17 5.15 1.75
N MET A 85 14.95 4.99 1.24
CA MET A 85 14.64 5.28 -0.16
C MET A 85 14.77 6.77 -0.48
N SER A 86 14.44 7.65 0.45
CA SER A 86 14.52 9.10 0.22
C SER A 86 15.95 9.57 0.00
N THR A 87 16.97 8.79 0.44
CA THR A 87 18.37 9.16 0.25
C THR A 87 18.86 8.94 -1.17
N TRP A 88 18.22 8.04 -1.94
CA TRP A 88 18.68 7.71 -3.29
C TRP A 88 17.62 7.81 -4.39
N ILE A 89 16.33 7.86 -4.05
CA ILE A 89 15.27 8.00 -5.06
C ILE A 89 15.38 9.31 -5.84
N GLY A 90 15.87 10.37 -5.22
CA GLY A 90 16.07 11.65 -5.90
C GLY A 90 16.96 11.53 -7.14
N ASP A 91 17.95 10.62 -7.09
CA ASP A 91 18.87 10.38 -8.21
C ASP A 91 18.38 9.26 -9.13
N HIS A 92 17.50 8.37 -8.65
CA HIS A 92 17.03 7.18 -9.37
C HIS A 92 15.51 7.03 -9.31
N GLU A 93 14.80 8.03 -9.80
CA GLU A 93 13.33 8.07 -9.77
C GLU A 93 12.72 6.87 -10.52
N ILE A 94 13.27 6.52 -11.68
CA ILE A 94 12.78 5.40 -12.49
C ILE A 94 12.90 4.08 -11.71
N LEU A 95 14.02 3.88 -11.02
CA LEU A 95 14.24 2.68 -10.22
C LEU A 95 13.23 2.59 -9.07
N GLY A 96 12.91 3.73 -8.42
CA GLY A 96 11.90 3.79 -7.38
C GLY A 96 10.53 3.35 -7.89
N TRP A 97 10.10 3.86 -9.05
CA TRP A 97 8.84 3.46 -9.67
C TRP A 97 8.83 1.98 -10.04
N LEU A 98 9.92 1.46 -10.59
CA LEU A 98 10.03 0.04 -10.95
C LEU A 98 9.91 -0.85 -9.71
N LEU A 99 10.52 -0.45 -8.60
CA LEU A 99 10.42 -1.19 -7.33
C LEU A 99 8.98 -1.21 -6.81
N ILE A 100 8.28 -0.08 -6.88
CA ILE A 100 6.88 0.01 -6.44
C ILE A 100 6.00 -0.89 -7.31
N VAL A 101 6.09 -0.77 -8.63
CA VAL A 101 5.29 -1.58 -9.56
C VAL A 101 5.61 -3.07 -9.40
N GLY A 102 6.89 -3.41 -9.34
CA GLY A 102 7.31 -4.80 -9.15
C GLY A 102 6.85 -5.39 -7.83
N GLY A 103 6.93 -4.60 -6.75
CA GLY A 103 6.44 -5.03 -5.44
C GLY A 103 4.94 -5.28 -5.42
N TYR A 104 4.16 -4.41 -6.04
CA TYR A 104 2.71 -4.62 -6.16
C TYR A 104 2.40 -5.85 -7.02
N ALA A 105 3.13 -6.06 -8.10
CA ALA A 105 2.95 -7.24 -8.94
C ALA A 105 3.22 -8.52 -8.16
N VAL A 106 4.28 -8.55 -7.35
CA VAL A 106 4.61 -9.71 -6.52
C VAL A 106 3.57 -9.93 -5.42
N ASP A 107 3.09 -8.87 -4.77
CA ASP A 107 2.16 -8.98 -3.65
C ASP A 107 0.74 -9.32 -4.11
N PHE A 108 0.24 -8.66 -5.14
CA PHE A 108 -1.12 -8.84 -5.63
C PHE A 108 -1.24 -9.86 -6.76
N GLY A 109 -0.17 -10.12 -7.49
CA GLY A 109 -0.17 -11.02 -8.64
C GLY A 109 -0.73 -12.42 -8.34
N PRO A 110 -0.23 -13.11 -7.31
CA PRO A 110 -0.75 -14.44 -6.97
C PRO A 110 -2.23 -14.43 -6.60
N CYS A 111 -2.72 -13.39 -5.92
CA CYS A 111 -4.13 -13.27 -5.57
C CYS A 111 -4.99 -13.08 -6.80
N ILE A 112 -4.58 -12.19 -7.71
CA ILE A 112 -5.30 -11.92 -8.95
C ILE A 112 -5.27 -13.16 -9.85
N TYR A 113 -4.12 -13.81 -9.96
CA TYR A 113 -3.97 -15.03 -10.73
C TYR A 113 -4.89 -16.14 -10.21
N GLY A 114 -4.94 -16.32 -8.89
CA GLY A 114 -5.83 -17.30 -8.26
C GLY A 114 -7.30 -17.03 -8.57
N LEU A 115 -7.72 -15.75 -8.53
CA LEU A 115 -9.08 -15.35 -8.87
C LEU A 115 -9.40 -15.61 -10.33
N LEU A 116 -8.49 -15.28 -11.24
CA LEU A 116 -8.69 -15.48 -12.68
C LEU A 116 -8.76 -16.97 -13.04
N VAL A 117 -7.88 -17.77 -12.47
CA VAL A 117 -7.89 -19.22 -12.71
C VAL A 117 -9.17 -19.86 -12.18
N SER A 118 -9.60 -19.48 -10.99
CA SER A 118 -10.84 -19.98 -10.41
C SER A 118 -12.07 -19.58 -11.21
N ARG A 119 -12.06 -18.37 -11.77
CA ARG A 119 -13.17 -17.86 -12.55
C ARG A 119 -13.27 -18.48 -13.93
N SER A 120 -12.13 -18.82 -14.55
CA SER A 120 -12.09 -19.37 -15.90
C SER A 120 -12.50 -20.85 -15.96
N ARG A 121 -12.63 -21.52 -14.84
CA ARG A 121 -13.11 -22.88 -14.71
C ARG A 121 -14.53 -22.90 -14.20
#